data_c35890b9d459e80535b2dd3fc062cb81
#
_entry.id   c35890b9d459e80535b2dd3fc062cb81
#
_cell.length_a   1.000
_cell.length_b   1.000
_cell.length_c   1.000
_cell.angle_alpha   90.00
_cell.angle_beta   90.00
_cell.angle_gamma   90.00
#
_symmetry.space_group_name_H-M   'P 1'
#
loop_
_entity.id
_entity.type
_entity.pdbx_description
1 polymer ?
#
loop_
_entity_poly.entity_id
_entity_poly.type
_entity_poly.pdbx_seq_one_letter_code
_entity_poly.pdbx_strand_id
1 'polypeptide(L)'
;AIKELSYVGLISYVKFNPKITLTQDGANVDLTDFDVKTEVRDKARSYWEEHSTKNKSKNKPVETLEVEDEENESTDDELLDDFKVKLQSAIANMSPAKFEQFSRALLTKMGVEFTNKGVQVSNDGGIDGYGYHVDADDFRTTRVVIQCKRFNSNPVSEPDINQFLGAMNKYQADYGVFITNSRFTNKAREAAREGTPITLIDGNDLIRLVIKYELYITPVTTYVLDGFYTED
;
A
#
# COMPACT_ATOMS: atom_id res chain seq x y z
N ALA A 1 -0.30 5.66 18.02
CA ALA A 1 -1.46 6.50 18.40
C ALA A 1 -2.80 5.90 17.93
N ILE A 2 -3.07 5.77 16.59
CA ILE A 2 -4.38 5.29 16.09
C ILE A 2 -4.70 3.89 16.61
N LYS A 3 -3.78 2.95 16.55
CA LYS A 3 -3.96 1.58 17.05
C LYS A 3 -4.21 1.54 18.57
N GLU A 4 -3.52 2.36 19.31
CA GLU A 4 -3.69 2.47 20.78
C GLU A 4 -5.08 3.02 21.12
N LEU A 5 -5.52 4.08 20.42
CA LEU A 5 -6.86 4.65 20.59
C LEU A 5 -7.98 3.68 20.20
N SER A 6 -7.77 2.87 19.17
CA SER A 6 -8.70 1.82 18.78
C SER A 6 -8.74 0.68 19.79
N TYR A 7 -7.58 0.26 20.29
CA TYR A 7 -7.50 -0.80 21.32
C TYR A 7 -8.18 -0.41 22.63
N VAL A 8 -8.05 0.83 23.07
CA VAL A 8 -8.77 1.32 24.27
C VAL A 8 -10.22 1.73 24.00
N GLY A 9 -10.73 1.47 22.80
CA GLY A 9 -12.13 1.65 22.45
C GLY A 9 -12.60 3.08 22.21
N LEU A 10 -11.70 4.05 22.12
CA LEU A 10 -12.06 5.47 21.90
C LEU A 10 -12.40 5.81 20.46
N ILE A 11 -11.84 5.06 19.49
CA ILE A 11 -12.14 5.21 18.06
C ILE A 11 -12.41 3.85 17.45
N SER A 12 -13.24 3.83 16.41
CA SER A 12 -13.34 2.71 15.50
C SER A 12 -12.42 2.99 14.30
N TYR A 13 -11.46 2.10 14.09
CA TYR A 13 -10.49 2.18 13.00
C TYR A 13 -10.37 0.83 12.32
N VAL A 14 -10.73 0.79 11.05
CA VAL A 14 -10.49 -0.37 10.19
C VAL A 14 -9.22 -0.09 9.38
N LYS A 15 -8.21 -0.94 9.52
CA LYS A 15 -6.84 -0.80 9.00
C LYS A 15 -6.76 -0.39 7.51
N PHE A 16 -7.78 -0.72 6.71
CA PHE A 16 -7.83 -0.48 5.27
C PHE A 16 -8.97 0.43 4.82
N ASN A 17 -9.81 0.87 5.77
CA ASN A 17 -10.78 1.92 5.53
C ASN A 17 -10.26 3.19 6.23
N PRO A 18 -9.86 4.26 5.51
CA PRO A 18 -9.29 5.45 6.12
C PRO A 18 -10.27 6.23 7.00
N LYS A 19 -11.51 5.76 7.13
CA LYS A 19 -12.52 6.41 7.94
C LYS A 19 -12.32 6.06 9.41
N ILE A 20 -11.80 7.01 10.17
CA ILE A 20 -11.74 6.96 11.63
C ILE A 20 -13.04 7.56 12.16
N THR A 21 -13.76 6.84 13.00
CA THR A 21 -14.96 7.33 13.68
C THR A 21 -14.77 7.27 15.19
N LEU A 22 -15.31 8.25 15.91
CA LEU A 22 -15.37 8.17 17.37
C LEU A 22 -16.38 7.09 17.77
N THR A 23 -16.03 6.29 18.75
CA THR A 23 -16.99 5.43 19.46
C THR A 23 -17.85 6.27 20.40
N GLN A 24 -18.84 5.65 21.02
CA GLN A 24 -19.65 6.32 22.03
C GLN A 24 -18.80 6.71 23.24
N ASP A 25 -17.84 5.87 23.61
CA ASP A 25 -16.90 6.16 24.70
C ASP A 25 -15.95 7.29 24.31
N GLY A 26 -15.41 7.29 23.08
CA GLY A 26 -14.57 8.36 22.56
C GLY A 26 -15.28 9.70 22.45
N ALA A 27 -16.58 9.71 22.15
CA ALA A 27 -17.38 10.92 22.08
C ALA A 27 -17.72 11.50 23.47
N ASN A 28 -17.72 10.68 24.51
CA ASN A 28 -18.03 11.07 25.87
C ASN A 28 -16.81 11.42 26.72
N VAL A 29 -15.60 11.36 26.15
CA VAL A 29 -14.35 11.72 26.86
C VAL A 29 -14.35 13.19 27.25
N ASP A 30 -14.17 13.47 28.55
CA ASP A 30 -13.89 14.83 29.00
C ASP A 30 -12.43 15.18 28.76
N LEU A 31 -12.17 16.04 27.79
CA LEU A 31 -10.82 16.44 27.40
C LEU A 31 -10.11 17.34 28.42
N THR A 32 -10.82 17.85 29.42
CA THR A 32 -10.22 18.69 30.46
C THR A 32 -9.40 17.92 31.48
N ASP A 33 -9.77 16.66 31.75
CA ASP A 33 -9.09 15.74 32.68
C ASP A 33 -8.45 14.53 31.99
N PHE A 34 -8.48 14.47 30.65
CA PHE A 34 -8.00 13.32 29.89
C PHE A 34 -6.46 13.25 29.82
N ASP A 35 -5.88 12.32 30.57
CA ASP A 35 -4.44 12.05 30.52
C ASP A 35 -4.13 10.91 29.52
N VAL A 36 -3.60 11.27 28.35
CA VAL A 36 -3.20 10.34 27.28
C VAL A 36 -2.24 9.26 27.76
N LYS A 37 -1.43 9.51 28.80
CA LYS A 37 -0.48 8.53 29.30
C LYS A 37 -1.20 7.40 30.02
N THR A 38 -2.06 7.73 30.96
CA THR A 38 -2.78 6.74 31.79
C THR A 38 -3.94 6.11 31.05
N GLU A 39 -4.71 6.92 30.30
CA GLU A 39 -5.94 6.45 29.65
C GLU A 39 -5.70 5.71 28.32
N VAL A 40 -4.59 5.96 27.64
CA VAL A 40 -4.30 5.34 26.34
C VAL A 40 -3.03 4.49 26.40
N ARG A 41 -1.89 5.08 26.74
CA ARG A 41 -0.59 4.37 26.62
C ARG A 41 -0.41 3.26 27.62
N ASP A 42 -0.78 3.47 28.87
CA ASP A 42 -0.62 2.45 29.91
C ASP A 42 -1.64 1.31 29.72
N LYS A 43 -2.86 1.61 29.27
CA LYS A 43 -3.85 0.59 28.90
C LYS A 43 -3.46 -0.17 27.62
N ALA A 44 -2.80 0.46 26.67
CA ALA A 44 -2.32 -0.18 25.45
C ALA A 44 -0.95 -0.88 25.60
N ARG A 45 -0.34 -0.87 26.80
CA ARG A 45 0.97 -1.51 27.05
C ARG A 45 0.92 -3.02 26.83
N SER A 46 -0.12 -3.68 27.32
CA SER A 46 -0.34 -5.12 27.14
C SER A 46 -0.43 -5.50 25.66
N TYR A 47 -1.13 -4.72 24.87
CA TYR A 47 -1.20 -4.89 23.42
C TYR A 47 0.19 -4.93 22.75
N TRP A 48 1.09 -4.03 23.14
CA TRP A 48 2.44 -3.98 22.56
C TRP A 48 3.34 -5.11 23.09
N GLU A 49 3.18 -5.52 24.33
CA GLU A 49 3.93 -6.64 24.93
C GLU A 49 3.56 -7.96 24.25
N GLU A 50 2.28 -8.23 24.01
CA GLU A 50 1.79 -9.41 23.28
C GLU A 50 2.27 -9.43 21.83
N HIS A 51 2.19 -8.30 21.12
CA HIS A 51 2.64 -8.22 19.74
C HIS A 51 4.17 -8.26 19.58
N SER A 52 4.93 -7.87 20.59
CA SER A 52 6.40 -7.97 20.61
C SER A 52 6.88 -9.40 20.81
N THR A 53 6.16 -10.22 21.55
CA THR A 53 6.47 -11.65 21.76
C THR A 53 6.16 -12.48 20.53
N LYS A 54 5.07 -12.20 19.81
CA LYS A 54 4.70 -12.90 18.56
C LYS A 54 5.76 -12.73 17.44
N ASN A 55 6.48 -11.62 17.40
CA ASN A 55 7.55 -11.38 16.41
C ASN A 55 8.88 -12.10 16.72
N LYS A 56 9.10 -12.55 17.95
CA LYS A 56 10.29 -13.33 18.32
C LYS A 56 10.14 -14.84 18.14
N SER A 57 8.93 -15.35 17.95
CA SER A 57 8.61 -16.78 17.91
C SER A 57 8.59 -17.43 16.54
N LYS A 58 8.97 -16.71 15.46
CA LYS A 58 8.97 -17.28 14.09
C LYS A 58 10.16 -18.20 13.76
N ASN A 59 10.94 -18.63 14.74
CA ASN A 59 12.10 -19.51 14.54
C ASN A 59 12.18 -20.65 15.56
N LYS A 60 11.13 -21.48 15.73
CA LYS A 60 11.29 -22.86 16.30
C LYS A 60 10.06 -23.74 15.98
N PRO A 61 10.22 -25.09 15.90
CA PRO A 61 9.20 -25.99 15.37
C PRO A 61 8.07 -26.29 16.34
N VAL A 62 6.96 -26.66 15.75
CA VAL A 62 5.64 -27.00 16.28
C VAL A 62 5.67 -27.99 17.44
N GLU A 63 5.01 -27.64 18.53
CA GLU A 63 4.34 -28.58 19.43
C GLU A 63 2.96 -28.02 19.80
N THR A 64 1.99 -28.89 19.71
CA THR A 64 0.55 -28.68 19.82
C THR A 64 0.16 -28.29 21.24
N LEU A 65 -0.59 -27.22 21.44
CA LEU A 65 -1.47 -27.02 22.60
C LEU A 65 -2.68 -26.14 22.27
N GLU A 66 -3.80 -26.72 22.48
CA GLU A 66 -5.18 -26.30 22.76
C GLU A 66 -5.64 -24.86 22.51
N VAL A 67 -6.75 -24.77 21.79
CA VAL A 67 -7.51 -23.62 21.30
C VAL A 67 -8.45 -23.15 22.40
N GLU A 68 -8.42 -21.88 22.75
CA GLU A 68 -9.55 -21.17 23.36
C GLU A 68 -9.72 -19.79 22.67
N ASP A 69 -10.81 -19.64 22.01
CA ASP A 69 -11.63 -18.48 21.64
C ASP A 69 -10.95 -17.09 21.43
N GLU A 70 -10.26 -16.91 20.29
CA GLU A 70 -9.99 -15.61 19.67
C GLU A 70 -10.31 -15.65 18.15
N GLU A 71 -11.43 -16.24 17.75
CA GLU A 71 -11.65 -16.65 16.36
C GLU A 71 -12.07 -15.56 15.37
N ASN A 72 -12.41 -14.34 15.77
CA ASN A 72 -13.02 -13.39 14.84
C ASN A 72 -12.12 -12.27 14.30
N GLU A 73 -11.07 -11.83 14.99
CA GLU A 73 -10.12 -10.84 14.44
C GLU A 73 -8.95 -11.47 13.66
N SER A 74 -8.61 -12.72 13.94
CA SER A 74 -7.51 -13.44 13.28
C SER A 74 -7.87 -13.87 11.86
N THR A 75 -9.11 -14.22 11.59
CA THR A 75 -9.58 -14.71 10.29
C THR A 75 -9.56 -13.63 9.20
N ASP A 76 -9.95 -12.40 9.50
CA ASP A 76 -9.98 -11.33 8.50
C ASP A 76 -8.58 -10.83 8.14
N ASP A 77 -7.67 -10.74 9.09
CA ASP A 77 -6.26 -10.39 8.81
C ASP A 77 -5.54 -11.53 8.05
N GLU A 78 -5.84 -12.80 8.33
CA GLU A 78 -5.30 -13.96 7.61
C GLU A 78 -5.82 -14.01 6.17
N LEU A 79 -7.12 -13.83 5.96
CA LEU A 79 -7.73 -13.79 4.62
C LEU A 79 -7.17 -12.66 3.77
N LEU A 80 -6.92 -11.50 4.38
CA LEU A 80 -6.32 -10.37 3.69
C LEU A 80 -4.85 -10.60 3.37
N ASP A 81 -4.09 -11.22 4.26
CA ASP A 81 -2.68 -11.55 4.01
C ASP A 81 -2.55 -12.65 2.94
N ASP A 82 -3.43 -13.63 2.93
CA ASP A 82 -3.56 -14.62 1.85
C ASP A 82 -3.90 -13.95 0.50
N PHE A 83 -4.82 -12.98 0.51
CA PHE A 83 -5.14 -12.22 -0.68
C PHE A 83 -3.94 -11.42 -1.20
N LYS A 84 -3.18 -10.75 -0.32
CA LYS A 84 -1.97 -10.01 -0.69
C LYS A 84 -0.92 -10.93 -1.32
N VAL A 85 -0.72 -12.13 -0.78
CA VAL A 85 0.21 -13.13 -1.34
C VAL A 85 -0.26 -13.57 -2.74
N LYS A 86 -1.55 -13.84 -2.92
CA LYS A 86 -2.14 -14.19 -4.22
C LYS A 86 -1.98 -13.04 -5.23
N LEU A 87 -2.26 -11.80 -4.80
CA LEU A 87 -2.12 -10.61 -5.64
C LEU A 87 -0.66 -10.39 -6.05
N GLN A 88 0.28 -10.50 -5.11
CA GLN A 88 1.71 -10.39 -5.40
C GLN A 88 2.15 -11.43 -6.44
N SER A 89 1.72 -12.66 -6.27
CA SER A 89 2.01 -13.75 -7.22
C SER A 89 1.39 -13.48 -8.60
N ALA A 90 0.16 -12.99 -8.64
CA ALA A 90 -0.52 -12.63 -9.89
C ALA A 90 0.23 -11.50 -10.64
N ILE A 91 0.66 -10.46 -9.94
CA ILE A 91 1.45 -9.36 -10.53
C ILE A 91 2.81 -9.86 -11.03
N ALA A 92 3.50 -10.70 -10.25
CA ALA A 92 4.79 -11.27 -10.62
C ALA A 92 4.72 -12.17 -11.87
N ASN A 93 3.57 -12.80 -12.13
CA ASN A 93 3.36 -13.67 -13.28
C ASN A 93 2.83 -12.97 -14.54
N MET A 94 2.59 -11.64 -14.49
CA MET A 94 2.19 -10.89 -15.68
C MET A 94 3.29 -10.91 -16.74
N SER A 95 2.91 -10.93 -18.02
CA SER A 95 3.87 -10.61 -19.10
C SER A 95 4.33 -9.16 -19.00
N PRO A 96 5.50 -8.78 -19.56
CA PRO A 96 5.94 -7.39 -19.55
C PRO A 96 4.89 -6.41 -20.11
N ALA A 97 4.30 -6.72 -21.25
CA ALA A 97 3.25 -5.89 -21.86
C ALA A 97 2.00 -5.77 -20.96
N LYS A 98 1.61 -6.84 -20.27
CA LYS A 98 0.48 -6.80 -19.33
C LYS A 98 0.82 -5.98 -18.09
N PHE A 99 2.06 -6.04 -17.62
CA PHE A 99 2.51 -5.23 -16.48
C PHE A 99 2.53 -3.73 -16.81
N GLU A 100 2.95 -3.35 -18.01
CA GLU A 100 2.85 -1.96 -18.50
C GLU A 100 1.39 -1.50 -18.59
N GLN A 101 0.50 -2.32 -19.17
CA GLN A 101 -0.93 -2.02 -19.25
C GLN A 101 -1.55 -1.86 -17.85
N PHE A 102 -1.23 -2.76 -16.94
CA PHE A 102 -1.65 -2.70 -15.54
C PHE A 102 -1.15 -1.42 -14.86
N SER A 103 0.12 -1.07 -15.03
CA SER A 103 0.72 0.14 -14.45
C SER A 103 0.06 1.41 -14.97
N ARG A 104 -0.23 1.49 -16.28
CA ARG A 104 -0.97 2.61 -16.86
C ARG A 104 -2.40 2.70 -16.30
N ALA A 105 -3.09 1.57 -16.18
CA ALA A 105 -4.44 1.53 -15.60
C ALA A 105 -4.45 2.01 -14.14
N LEU A 106 -3.42 1.62 -13.36
CA LEU A 106 -3.26 2.08 -11.97
C LEU A 106 -3.08 3.59 -11.92
N LEU A 107 -2.17 4.15 -12.72
CA LEU A 107 -1.95 5.59 -12.77
C LEU A 107 -3.17 6.36 -13.30
N THR A 108 -3.95 5.78 -14.21
CA THR A 108 -5.23 6.36 -14.63
C THR A 108 -6.21 6.45 -13.46
N LYS A 109 -6.30 5.43 -12.63
CA LYS A 109 -7.08 5.48 -11.37
C LYS A 109 -6.56 6.53 -10.39
N MET A 110 -5.27 6.85 -10.47
CA MET A 110 -4.61 7.90 -9.67
C MET A 110 -4.71 9.30 -10.30
N GLY A 111 -5.45 9.46 -11.40
CA GLY A 111 -5.70 10.76 -12.04
C GLY A 111 -4.75 11.13 -13.17
N VAL A 112 -3.95 10.19 -13.71
CA VAL A 112 -3.12 10.45 -14.90
C VAL A 112 -3.90 10.12 -16.17
N GLU A 113 -4.02 11.08 -17.06
CA GLU A 113 -4.66 10.91 -18.37
C GLU A 113 -3.61 10.59 -19.44
N PHE A 114 -3.67 9.38 -19.99
CA PHE A 114 -2.77 8.94 -21.06
C PHE A 114 -3.36 9.29 -22.43
N THR A 115 -2.52 9.88 -23.30
CA THR A 115 -2.88 10.13 -24.69
C THR A 115 -2.51 8.93 -25.56
N ASN A 116 -3.17 8.76 -26.72
CA ASN A 116 -2.83 7.72 -27.69
C ASN A 116 -1.35 7.75 -28.11
N LYS A 117 -0.77 8.96 -28.28
CA LYS A 117 0.65 9.14 -28.55
C LYS A 117 1.52 8.73 -27.36
N GLY A 118 1.06 8.99 -26.13
CA GLY A 118 1.78 8.64 -24.91
C GLY A 118 1.86 7.14 -24.64
N VAL A 119 0.93 6.36 -25.20
CA VAL A 119 0.92 4.89 -25.07
C VAL A 119 1.76 4.20 -26.16
N GLN A 120 1.98 4.86 -27.31
CA GLN A 120 2.72 4.29 -28.45
C GLN A 120 4.25 4.44 -28.36
N VAL A 121 4.76 5.06 -27.32
CA VAL A 121 6.19 5.38 -27.14
C VAL A 121 7.04 4.17 -26.72
N SER A 122 6.46 2.98 -26.61
CA SER A 122 7.21 1.75 -26.29
C SER A 122 8.24 1.47 -27.40
N ASN A 123 9.49 1.68 -27.11
CA ASN A 123 10.76 1.27 -27.70
C ASN A 123 11.80 2.40 -27.89
N ASP A 124 11.50 3.66 -27.59
CA ASP A 124 12.35 4.79 -28.00
C ASP A 124 13.05 5.53 -26.84
N GLY A 125 13.58 4.85 -25.88
CA GLY A 125 14.55 5.51 -25.01
C GLY A 125 14.20 5.62 -23.53
N GLY A 126 13.63 4.58 -22.97
CA GLY A 126 13.62 4.42 -21.51
C GLY A 126 12.37 4.95 -20.80
N ILE A 127 11.24 5.08 -21.51
CA ILE A 127 9.93 5.27 -20.92
C ILE A 127 8.90 4.32 -21.56
N ASP A 128 7.88 3.92 -20.79
CA ASP A 128 6.80 3.05 -21.25
C ASP A 128 5.49 3.81 -21.48
N GLY A 129 5.57 5.13 -21.39
CA GLY A 129 4.48 6.02 -21.70
C GLY A 129 4.58 7.38 -21.03
N TYR A 130 3.73 8.30 -21.49
CA TYR A 130 3.53 9.59 -20.85
C TYR A 130 2.06 9.98 -20.86
N GLY A 131 1.68 10.76 -19.87
CA GLY A 131 0.35 11.31 -19.71
C GLY A 131 0.40 12.67 -19.05
N TYR A 132 -0.76 13.15 -18.67
CA TYR A 132 -0.91 14.42 -17.98
C TYR A 132 -1.75 14.23 -16.73
N HIS A 133 -1.34 14.88 -15.67
CA HIS A 133 -2.12 15.02 -14.45
C HIS A 133 -2.56 16.48 -14.35
N VAL A 134 -3.86 16.68 -14.22
CA VAL A 134 -4.46 18.01 -13.99
C VAL A 134 -4.83 18.11 -12.53
N ASP A 135 -4.25 19.08 -11.85
CA ASP A 135 -4.62 19.36 -10.46
C ASP A 135 -6.04 19.93 -10.40
N ALA A 136 -6.87 19.41 -9.50
CA ALA A 136 -8.27 19.80 -9.39
C ALA A 136 -8.46 21.19 -8.77
N ASP A 137 -7.51 21.67 -7.99
CA ASP A 137 -7.62 22.92 -7.24
C ASP A 137 -7.08 24.11 -8.03
N ASP A 138 -5.92 23.96 -8.69
CA ASP A 138 -5.26 25.06 -9.42
C ASP A 138 -5.19 24.87 -10.94
N PHE A 139 -5.79 23.79 -11.46
CA PHE A 139 -5.82 23.43 -12.88
C PHE A 139 -4.45 23.27 -13.52
N ARG A 140 -3.40 23.12 -12.73
CA ARG A 140 -2.04 22.94 -13.23
C ARG A 140 -1.95 21.59 -13.94
N THR A 141 -1.45 21.63 -15.18
CA THR A 141 -1.18 20.43 -15.96
C THR A 141 0.27 20.03 -15.81
N THR A 142 0.51 18.85 -15.27
CA THR A 142 1.84 18.26 -15.07
C THR A 142 2.04 17.13 -16.08
N ARG A 143 3.13 17.16 -16.84
CA ARG A 143 3.50 16.05 -17.73
C ARG A 143 4.18 14.95 -16.93
N VAL A 144 3.56 13.79 -16.90
CA VAL A 144 4.02 12.60 -16.19
C VAL A 144 4.55 11.57 -17.17
N VAL A 145 5.76 11.09 -16.97
CA VAL A 145 6.31 9.93 -17.70
C VAL A 145 6.39 8.72 -16.80
N ILE A 146 6.24 7.54 -17.37
CA ILE A 146 6.28 6.28 -16.62
C ILE A 146 7.34 5.35 -17.19
N GLN A 147 7.98 4.62 -16.30
CA GLN A 147 8.82 3.45 -16.59
C GLN A 147 8.34 2.29 -15.74
N CYS A 148 8.16 1.13 -16.36
CA CYS A 148 7.72 -0.10 -15.70
C CYS A 148 8.79 -1.17 -15.89
N LYS A 149 9.40 -1.64 -14.81
CA LYS A 149 10.35 -2.75 -14.86
C LYS A 149 9.85 -3.94 -14.05
N ARG A 150 9.49 -5.01 -14.75
CA ARG A 150 9.20 -6.29 -14.13
C ARG A 150 10.48 -7.09 -13.95
N PHE A 151 10.89 -7.29 -12.71
CA PHE A 151 12.02 -8.13 -12.36
C PHE A 151 11.57 -9.38 -11.60
N ASN A 152 12.15 -10.53 -11.93
CA ASN A 152 11.80 -11.78 -11.25
C ASN A 152 12.46 -11.88 -9.86
N SER A 153 13.64 -11.29 -9.65
CA SER A 153 14.37 -11.36 -8.36
C SER A 153 15.30 -10.19 -8.09
N ASN A 154 15.76 -9.47 -9.12
CA ASN A 154 16.71 -8.38 -8.94
C ASN A 154 16.01 -7.08 -8.53
N PRO A 155 16.60 -6.29 -7.60
CA PRO A 155 16.11 -4.97 -7.31
C PRO A 155 16.45 -3.99 -8.45
N VAL A 156 15.63 -2.93 -8.57
CA VAL A 156 15.95 -1.78 -9.42
C VAL A 156 17.15 -1.05 -8.82
N SER A 157 18.14 -0.74 -9.65
CA SER A 157 19.41 -0.16 -9.26
C SER A 157 19.50 1.33 -9.58
N GLU A 158 20.53 2.00 -9.05
CA GLU A 158 20.81 3.41 -9.36
C GLU A 158 20.97 3.69 -10.88
N PRO A 159 21.72 2.88 -11.67
CA PRO A 159 21.81 3.08 -13.12
C PRO A 159 20.45 3.07 -13.82
N ASP A 160 19.48 2.26 -13.35
CA ASP A 160 18.12 2.25 -13.91
C ASP A 160 17.41 3.59 -13.70
N ILE A 161 17.55 4.18 -12.51
CA ILE A 161 16.97 5.48 -12.18
C ILE A 161 17.66 6.60 -12.99
N ASN A 162 18.98 6.58 -13.09
CA ASN A 162 19.73 7.57 -13.87
C ASN A 162 19.37 7.52 -15.37
N GLN A 163 19.17 6.31 -15.93
CA GLN A 163 18.66 6.15 -17.29
C GLN A 163 17.26 6.76 -17.43
N PHE A 164 16.39 6.54 -16.46
CA PHE A 164 15.04 7.10 -16.49
C PHE A 164 15.04 8.63 -16.35
N LEU A 165 15.90 9.21 -15.49
CA LEU A 165 16.11 10.66 -15.41
C LEU A 165 16.55 11.26 -16.75
N GLY A 166 17.46 10.58 -17.46
CA GLY A 166 17.86 10.99 -18.81
C GLY A 166 16.70 10.98 -19.79
N ALA A 167 15.85 9.97 -19.73
CA ALA A 167 14.65 9.88 -20.56
C ALA A 167 13.62 10.96 -20.21
N MET A 168 13.39 11.24 -18.91
CA MET A 168 12.52 12.32 -18.47
C MET A 168 12.90 13.67 -19.06
N ASN A 169 14.20 14.00 -19.08
CA ASN A 169 14.71 15.23 -19.68
C ASN A 169 14.43 15.28 -21.19
N LYS A 170 14.63 14.17 -21.93
CA LYS A 170 14.32 14.07 -23.34
C LYS A 170 12.84 14.36 -23.64
N TYR A 171 11.94 13.91 -22.78
CA TYR A 171 10.49 14.10 -22.94
C TYR A 171 9.96 15.36 -22.26
N GLN A 172 10.85 16.19 -21.69
CA GLN A 172 10.47 17.40 -20.95
C GLN A 172 9.39 17.12 -19.91
N ALA A 173 9.60 16.05 -19.13
CA ALA A 173 8.68 15.64 -18.10
C ALA A 173 8.85 16.49 -16.84
N ASP A 174 7.75 16.92 -16.28
CA ASP A 174 7.72 17.62 -14.99
C ASP A 174 7.89 16.64 -13.83
N TYR A 175 7.46 15.37 -14.07
CA TYR A 175 7.38 14.36 -13.02
C TYR A 175 7.53 12.96 -13.62
N GLY A 176 8.19 12.07 -12.88
CA GLY A 176 8.39 10.67 -13.27
C GLY A 176 7.77 9.70 -12.28
N VAL A 177 7.25 8.58 -12.80
CA VAL A 177 6.82 7.44 -11.98
C VAL A 177 7.56 6.20 -12.45
N PHE A 178 8.35 5.60 -11.56
CA PHE A 178 9.04 4.34 -11.81
C PHE A 178 8.35 3.21 -11.04
N ILE A 179 7.83 2.22 -11.75
CA ILE A 179 7.04 1.12 -11.19
C ILE A 179 7.78 -0.20 -11.35
N THR A 180 7.84 -0.98 -10.29
CA THR A 180 8.38 -2.35 -10.33
C THR A 180 7.59 -3.29 -9.45
N ASN A 181 7.52 -4.56 -9.84
CA ASN A 181 7.00 -5.63 -8.98
C ASN A 181 8.04 -6.15 -7.96
N SER A 182 9.28 -5.65 -8.03
CA SER A 182 10.40 -5.97 -7.14
C SER A 182 10.58 -4.84 -6.10
N ARG A 183 11.82 -4.56 -5.74
CA ARG A 183 12.22 -3.51 -4.78
C ARG A 183 13.26 -2.59 -5.40
N PHE A 184 13.48 -1.44 -4.78
CA PHE A 184 14.56 -0.51 -5.13
C PHE A 184 15.73 -0.66 -4.16
N THR A 185 16.97 -0.54 -4.67
CA THR A 185 18.15 -0.41 -3.82
C THR A 185 18.14 0.95 -3.10
N ASN A 186 18.92 1.07 -2.00
CA ASN A 186 19.05 2.35 -1.30
C ASN A 186 19.61 3.44 -2.22
N LYS A 187 20.62 3.11 -3.04
CA LYS A 187 21.20 4.03 -4.03
C LYS A 187 20.18 4.47 -5.10
N ALA A 188 19.30 3.56 -5.55
CA ALA A 188 18.21 3.93 -6.45
C ALA A 188 17.24 4.91 -5.79
N ARG A 189 16.92 4.73 -4.51
CA ARG A 189 16.07 5.66 -3.74
C ARG A 189 16.73 7.01 -3.52
N GLU A 190 18.03 7.05 -3.33
CA GLU A 190 18.82 8.28 -3.24
C GLU A 190 18.81 9.03 -4.58
N ALA A 191 19.17 8.37 -5.68
CA ALA A 191 19.18 8.94 -7.01
C ALA A 191 17.81 9.52 -7.43
N ALA A 192 16.71 8.87 -7.04
CA ALA A 192 15.36 9.35 -7.33
C ALA A 192 14.97 10.66 -6.60
N ARG A 193 15.73 11.06 -5.59
CA ARG A 193 15.53 12.32 -4.84
C ARG A 193 16.37 13.48 -5.38
N GLU A 194 17.34 13.17 -6.26
CA GLU A 194 18.22 14.14 -6.87
C GLU A 194 17.64 14.59 -8.21
N GLY A 195 17.37 15.87 -8.37
CA GLY A 195 16.88 16.45 -9.64
C GLY A 195 15.37 16.45 -9.81
N THR A 196 14.88 16.06 -10.99
CA THR A 196 13.45 16.04 -11.30
C THR A 196 12.72 15.01 -10.43
N PRO A 197 11.57 15.35 -9.83
CA PRO A 197 10.89 14.46 -8.91
C PRO A 197 10.49 13.12 -9.55
N ILE A 198 10.87 12.01 -8.91
CA ILE A 198 10.47 10.64 -9.29
C ILE A 198 9.77 9.99 -8.11
N THR A 199 8.56 9.50 -8.33
CA THR A 199 7.90 8.57 -7.42
C THR A 199 8.32 7.14 -7.76
N LEU A 200 8.78 6.43 -6.74
CA LEU A 200 9.11 5.01 -6.82
C LEU A 200 7.96 4.20 -6.24
N ILE A 201 7.40 3.29 -7.05
CA ILE A 201 6.34 2.35 -6.65
C ILE A 201 6.91 0.94 -6.72
N ASP A 202 7.15 0.33 -5.58
CA ASP A 202 7.65 -1.05 -5.48
C ASP A 202 6.52 -2.08 -5.35
N GLY A 203 6.88 -3.38 -5.27
CA GLY A 203 5.90 -4.46 -5.19
C GLY A 203 4.94 -4.35 -4.01
N ASN A 204 5.39 -3.85 -2.85
CA ASN A 204 4.54 -3.64 -1.68
C ASN A 204 3.61 -2.44 -1.87
N ASP A 205 4.12 -1.38 -2.51
CA ASP A 205 3.32 -0.22 -2.85
C ASP A 205 2.22 -0.58 -3.85
N LEU A 206 2.52 -1.43 -4.84
CA LEU A 206 1.54 -1.92 -5.81
C LEU A 206 0.37 -2.62 -5.13
N ILE A 207 0.65 -3.54 -4.19
CA ILE A 207 -0.41 -4.23 -3.44
C ILE A 207 -1.31 -3.24 -2.72
N ARG A 208 -0.73 -2.26 -2.01
CA ARG A 208 -1.48 -1.23 -1.29
C ARG A 208 -2.32 -0.37 -2.22
N LEU A 209 -1.77 0.02 -3.37
CA LEU A 209 -2.45 0.86 -4.35
C LEU A 209 -3.57 0.09 -5.08
N VAL A 210 -3.37 -1.18 -5.43
CA VAL A 210 -4.41 -2.04 -6.01
C VAL A 210 -5.61 -2.14 -5.08
N ILE A 211 -5.38 -2.38 -3.79
CA ILE A 211 -6.44 -2.45 -2.79
C ILE A 211 -7.11 -1.08 -2.62
N LYS A 212 -6.33 0.00 -2.52
CA LYS A 212 -6.85 1.37 -2.33
C LYS A 212 -7.75 1.83 -3.47
N TYR A 213 -7.38 1.53 -4.71
CA TYR A 213 -8.09 1.97 -5.91
C TYR A 213 -9.00 0.90 -6.51
N GLU A 214 -9.12 -0.25 -5.85
CA GLU A 214 -9.90 -1.41 -6.28
C GLU A 214 -9.63 -1.78 -7.76
N LEU A 215 -8.34 -1.75 -8.14
CA LEU A 215 -7.95 -1.99 -9.52
C LEU A 215 -8.06 -3.48 -9.86
N TYR A 216 -9.04 -3.85 -10.68
CA TYR A 216 -9.31 -5.21 -11.12
C TYR A 216 -9.52 -6.21 -9.98
N ILE A 217 -9.98 -5.72 -8.84
CA ILE A 217 -10.42 -6.53 -7.71
C ILE A 217 -11.85 -6.15 -7.33
N THR A 218 -12.56 -7.09 -6.73
CA THR A 218 -13.92 -6.85 -6.22
C THR A 218 -13.93 -7.17 -4.74
N PRO A 219 -14.24 -6.22 -3.86
CA PRO A 219 -14.46 -6.50 -2.45
C PRO A 219 -15.64 -7.46 -2.28
N VAL A 220 -15.48 -8.43 -1.39
CA VAL A 220 -16.55 -9.39 -1.05
C VAL A 220 -16.91 -9.19 0.41
N THR A 221 -18.20 -8.97 0.68
CA THR A 221 -18.73 -8.93 2.04
C THR A 221 -19.08 -10.33 2.47
N THR A 222 -18.54 -10.78 3.61
CA THR A 222 -18.95 -12.01 4.26
C THR A 222 -19.69 -11.71 5.56
N TYR A 223 -20.50 -12.68 6.02
CA TYR A 223 -21.23 -12.58 7.27
C TYR A 223 -20.68 -13.63 8.21
N VAL A 224 -20.42 -13.22 9.46
CA VAL A 224 -19.98 -14.10 10.54
C VAL A 224 -21.10 -14.14 11.57
N LEU A 225 -21.34 -15.30 12.17
CA LEU A 225 -22.30 -15.40 13.25
C LEU A 225 -21.74 -14.69 14.48
N ASP A 226 -22.57 -13.84 15.08
CA ASP A 226 -22.29 -13.17 16.34
C ASP A 226 -22.32 -14.20 17.49
N GLY A 227 -21.60 -13.93 18.60
CA GLY A 227 -21.57 -14.74 19.81
C GLY A 227 -22.94 -15.10 20.35
N PHE A 228 -23.96 -14.27 20.10
CA PHE A 228 -25.36 -14.56 20.44
C PHE A 228 -25.85 -15.92 19.90
N TYR A 229 -25.32 -16.39 18.77
CA TYR A 229 -25.73 -17.68 18.18
C TYR A 229 -24.86 -18.87 18.61
N THR A 230 -23.76 -18.61 19.34
CA THR A 230 -22.76 -19.61 19.73
C THR A 230 -22.66 -19.80 21.26
N GLU A 231 -23.22 -18.87 22.04
CA GLU A 231 -23.29 -18.95 23.52
C GLU A 231 -24.61 -19.56 23.94
N ASP A 232 -24.59 -20.60 24.79
CA ASP A 232 -25.75 -21.22 25.47
C ASP A 232 -26.08 -20.49 26.76
#